data_11c6625329691059970a45aa7c8a8a40
#
_entry.id   11c6625329691059970a45aa7c8a8a40
#
_cell.length_a   1.000
_cell.length_b   1.000
_cell.length_c   1.000
_cell.angle_alpha   90.00
_cell.angle_beta   90.00
_cell.angle_gamma   90.00
#
_symmetry.space_group_name_H-M   'P 1'
#
loop_
_entity.id
_entity.type
_entity.pdbx_description
1 polymer ?
#
loop_
_entity_poly.entity_id
_entity_poly.type
_entity_poly.pdbx_seq_one_letter_code
_entity_poly.pdbx_strand_id
1 'polypeptide(L)'
;MSIVVTGATGNVGRPLVAELAGAGARVRAVTRSPETARFPSQVEVVGSTTEALPGATAVFLNSRALDPGIQELADVVARCRDAGVTKLVALSAINADDDFSRQPSRVRGDRNKEVEQLAVSSGLAWVSLRPTVFATNFAGMWSAQIRGGDVVAGPYAAASAAPIADSDISAVAARALLTDELVGQQIPLTGPQAFTNSELVRIIGAVVNRPLQYLEVPAHSVRQRFIGLGFPAEFAAAYIAMLAETLDKPAFVTQEVEKILGRPATTFADWVSGHRDLFTK
;
A
#
# COMPACT_ATOMS: atom_id res chain seq x y z
N MET A 1 18.63 -17.91 -1.08
CA MET A 1 17.40 -17.41 -1.69
C MET A 1 17.67 -16.04 -2.27
N SER A 2 17.29 -15.78 -3.52
CA SER A 2 17.46 -14.46 -4.16
C SER A 2 16.08 -13.89 -4.46
N ILE A 3 15.79 -12.70 -3.94
CA ILE A 3 14.47 -12.09 -3.99
C ILE A 3 14.52 -10.76 -4.73
N VAL A 4 13.61 -10.58 -5.68
CA VAL A 4 13.43 -9.33 -6.41
C VAL A 4 12.28 -8.54 -5.78
N VAL A 5 12.51 -7.26 -5.49
CA VAL A 5 11.49 -6.35 -4.96
C VAL A 5 11.24 -5.23 -5.96
N THR A 6 10.08 -5.25 -6.63
CA THR A 6 9.66 -4.14 -7.51
C THR A 6 9.11 -2.98 -6.68
N GLY A 7 9.38 -1.74 -7.09
CA GLY A 7 9.00 -0.56 -6.30
C GLY A 7 9.75 -0.45 -4.98
N ALA A 8 10.99 -0.87 -4.96
CA ALA A 8 11.83 -0.96 -3.75
C ALA A 8 11.99 0.35 -2.97
N THR A 9 11.86 1.51 -3.63
CA THR A 9 11.96 2.84 -2.98
C THR A 9 10.64 3.37 -2.42
N GLY A 10 9.53 2.65 -2.64
CA GLY A 10 8.19 3.03 -2.17
C GLY A 10 7.94 2.74 -0.68
N ASN A 11 6.75 3.11 -0.20
CA ASN A 11 6.35 2.99 1.21
C ASN A 11 6.39 1.54 1.71
N VAL A 12 5.96 0.57 0.90
CA VAL A 12 6.06 -0.85 1.22
C VAL A 12 7.41 -1.43 0.84
N GLY A 13 7.96 -1.04 -0.32
CA GLY A 13 9.18 -1.64 -0.86
C GLY A 13 10.42 -1.38 0.00
N ARG A 14 10.59 -0.16 0.50
CA ARG A 14 11.77 0.20 1.30
C ARG A 14 11.88 -0.59 2.62
N PRO A 15 10.84 -0.65 3.48
CA PRO A 15 10.89 -1.50 4.66
C PRO A 15 10.96 -2.99 4.30
N LEU A 16 10.32 -3.45 3.22
CA LEU A 16 10.43 -4.84 2.76
C LEU A 16 11.86 -5.22 2.41
N VAL A 17 12.59 -4.37 1.69
CA VAL A 17 14.01 -4.60 1.38
C VAL A 17 14.84 -4.70 2.65
N ALA A 18 14.58 -3.84 3.64
CA ALA A 18 15.28 -3.87 4.93
C ALA A 18 15.00 -5.17 5.71
N GLU A 19 13.76 -5.59 5.80
CA GLU A 19 13.32 -6.86 6.43
C GLU A 19 14.00 -8.07 5.78
N LEU A 20 13.94 -8.17 4.46
CA LEU A 20 14.54 -9.29 3.72
C LEU A 20 16.06 -9.32 3.86
N ALA A 21 16.74 -8.17 3.79
CA ALA A 21 18.17 -8.07 3.97
C ALA A 21 18.58 -8.41 5.42
N GLY A 22 17.78 -7.98 6.41
CA GLY A 22 17.95 -8.34 7.82
C GLY A 22 17.78 -9.83 8.09
N ALA A 23 16.93 -10.50 7.33
CA ALA A 23 16.75 -11.97 7.35
C ALA A 23 17.82 -12.75 6.57
N GLY A 24 18.84 -12.08 6.02
CA GLY A 24 19.94 -12.70 5.29
C GLY A 24 19.61 -13.12 3.84
N ALA A 25 18.50 -12.67 3.27
CA ALA A 25 18.20 -12.91 1.87
C ALA A 25 19.05 -12.05 0.94
N ARG A 26 19.39 -12.58 -0.24
CA ARG A 26 19.96 -11.76 -1.32
C ARG A 26 18.84 -10.96 -1.95
N VAL A 27 18.88 -9.65 -1.84
CA VAL A 27 17.82 -8.77 -2.33
C VAL A 27 18.29 -7.98 -3.54
N ARG A 28 17.47 -7.98 -4.60
CA ARG A 28 17.58 -7.07 -5.75
C ARG A 28 16.46 -6.07 -5.69
N ALA A 29 16.80 -4.83 -5.41
CA ALA A 29 15.89 -3.71 -5.28
C ALA A 29 15.69 -3.03 -6.64
N VAL A 30 14.52 -3.20 -7.25
CA VAL A 30 14.20 -2.58 -8.55
C VAL A 30 13.64 -1.19 -8.33
N THR A 31 14.25 -0.19 -8.96
CA THR A 31 13.82 1.21 -8.92
C THR A 31 14.13 1.93 -10.22
N ARG A 32 13.32 2.94 -10.58
CA ARG A 32 13.54 3.80 -11.76
C ARG A 32 14.74 4.74 -11.63
N SER A 33 15.27 4.91 -10.43
CA SER A 33 16.39 5.82 -10.14
C SER A 33 17.44 5.09 -9.27
N PRO A 34 18.14 4.09 -9.81
CA PRO A 34 19.08 3.27 -9.05
C PRO A 34 20.27 4.09 -8.52
N GLU A 35 20.68 5.12 -9.22
CA GLU A 35 21.80 6.00 -8.86
C GLU A 35 21.54 6.83 -7.59
N THR A 36 20.28 7.14 -7.29
CA THR A 36 19.90 7.92 -6.11
C THR A 36 19.36 7.07 -4.97
N ALA A 37 19.02 5.82 -5.24
CA ALA A 37 18.49 4.91 -4.23
C ALA A 37 19.55 4.61 -3.15
N ARG A 38 19.12 4.54 -1.91
CA ARG A 38 19.99 4.24 -0.76
C ARG A 38 19.42 3.05 -0.01
N PHE A 39 20.19 1.96 -0.01
CA PHE A 39 19.94 0.71 0.68
C PHE A 39 21.20 0.23 1.38
N PRO A 40 21.13 -0.75 2.30
CA PRO A 40 22.30 -1.42 2.86
C PRO A 40 23.20 -1.99 1.76
N SER A 41 24.51 -2.05 1.99
CA SER A 41 25.52 -2.42 0.98
C SER A 41 25.36 -3.83 0.41
N GLN A 42 24.68 -4.73 1.13
CA GLN A 42 24.38 -6.10 0.68
C GLN A 42 23.18 -6.18 -0.29
N VAL A 43 22.47 -5.07 -0.52
CA VAL A 43 21.34 -5.01 -1.44
C VAL A 43 21.83 -4.57 -2.82
N GLU A 44 21.57 -5.39 -3.83
CA GLU A 44 21.82 -5.04 -5.23
C GLU A 44 20.71 -4.13 -5.73
N VAL A 45 21.08 -2.95 -6.26
CA VAL A 45 20.10 -1.98 -6.79
C VAL A 45 20.18 -2.01 -8.31
N VAL A 46 19.03 -2.22 -8.97
CA VAL A 46 18.94 -2.35 -10.43
C VAL A 46 17.84 -1.48 -11.02
N GLY A 47 17.99 -1.14 -12.30
CA GLY A 47 17.08 -0.22 -13.00
C GLY A 47 15.82 -0.89 -13.56
N SER A 48 15.82 -2.21 -13.74
CA SER A 48 14.70 -2.91 -14.35
C SER A 48 14.45 -4.27 -13.74
N THR A 49 13.18 -4.74 -13.84
CA THR A 49 12.80 -6.08 -13.41
C THR A 49 13.52 -7.15 -14.23
N THR A 50 13.67 -6.94 -15.55
CA THR A 50 14.36 -7.88 -16.45
C THR A 50 15.81 -8.12 -16.02
N GLU A 51 16.52 -7.08 -15.63
CA GLU A 51 17.89 -7.15 -15.13
C GLU A 51 17.97 -7.90 -13.79
N ALA A 52 16.92 -7.79 -12.96
CA ALA A 52 16.87 -8.39 -11.63
C ALA A 52 16.55 -9.89 -11.63
N LEU A 53 15.94 -10.45 -12.69
CA LEU A 53 15.39 -11.81 -12.67
C LEU A 53 16.41 -12.96 -12.70
N PRO A 54 17.58 -12.88 -13.37
CA PRO A 54 18.49 -14.04 -13.47
C PRO A 54 18.88 -14.60 -12.11
N GLY A 55 18.51 -15.88 -11.84
CA GLY A 55 18.74 -16.59 -10.59
C GLY A 55 17.87 -16.15 -9.41
N ALA A 56 16.84 -15.34 -9.64
CA ALA A 56 15.84 -15.02 -8.63
C ALA A 56 14.94 -16.23 -8.34
N THR A 57 14.60 -16.44 -7.06
CA THR A 57 13.70 -17.51 -6.63
C THR A 57 12.30 -16.98 -6.30
N ALA A 58 12.17 -15.73 -5.86
CA ALA A 58 10.90 -15.10 -5.55
C ALA A 58 10.87 -13.63 -5.99
N VAL A 59 9.67 -13.14 -6.33
CA VAL A 59 9.46 -11.76 -6.77
C VAL A 59 8.29 -11.13 -6.03
N PHE A 60 8.50 -9.93 -5.47
CA PHE A 60 7.43 -9.06 -5.01
C PHE A 60 6.97 -8.16 -6.15
N LEU A 61 5.69 -8.27 -6.49
CA LEU A 61 5.08 -7.54 -7.59
C LEU A 61 4.22 -6.37 -7.08
N ASN A 62 4.66 -5.15 -7.38
CA ASN A 62 3.89 -3.92 -7.14
C ASN A 62 3.53 -3.33 -8.50
N SER A 63 2.25 -3.36 -8.87
CA SER A 63 1.77 -2.91 -10.18
C SER A 63 2.14 -1.46 -10.49
N ARG A 64 2.15 -0.59 -9.48
CA ARG A 64 2.50 0.83 -9.61
C ARG A 64 3.97 1.07 -9.98
N ALA A 65 4.83 0.13 -9.68
CA ALA A 65 6.27 0.22 -9.97
C ALA A 65 6.64 -0.44 -11.30
N LEU A 66 5.72 -1.18 -11.88
CA LEU A 66 5.80 -1.78 -13.20
C LEU A 66 5.16 -0.84 -14.22
N ASP A 67 5.48 -1.00 -15.49
CA ASP A 67 4.87 -0.19 -16.54
C ASP A 67 3.34 -0.38 -16.54
N PRO A 68 2.52 0.66 -16.72
CA PRO A 68 1.08 0.61 -16.44
C PRO A 68 0.24 -0.23 -17.41
N GLY A 69 0.83 -0.79 -18.45
CA GLY A 69 0.13 -1.66 -19.39
C GLY A 69 -0.15 -3.05 -18.81
N ILE A 70 -1.32 -3.61 -19.11
CA ILE A 70 -1.66 -5.00 -18.71
C ILE A 70 -0.73 -6.00 -19.42
N GLN A 71 -0.37 -5.73 -20.67
CA GLN A 71 0.52 -6.58 -21.43
C GLN A 71 1.92 -6.61 -20.81
N GLU A 72 2.46 -5.47 -20.39
CA GLU A 72 3.76 -5.37 -19.73
C GLU A 72 3.77 -6.12 -18.40
N LEU A 73 2.67 -6.10 -17.63
CA LEU A 73 2.53 -6.90 -16.41
C LEU A 73 2.55 -8.41 -16.72
N ALA A 74 1.84 -8.83 -17.77
CA ALA A 74 1.83 -10.23 -18.21
C ALA A 74 3.22 -10.68 -18.68
N ASP A 75 3.94 -9.83 -19.41
CA ASP A 75 5.30 -10.09 -19.87
C ASP A 75 6.28 -10.22 -18.70
N VAL A 76 6.14 -9.40 -17.65
CA VAL A 76 6.95 -9.54 -16.42
C VAL A 76 6.72 -10.90 -15.79
N VAL A 77 5.46 -11.36 -15.64
CA VAL A 77 5.15 -12.67 -15.07
C VAL A 77 5.66 -13.82 -15.95
N ALA A 78 5.55 -13.70 -17.27
CA ALA A 78 6.12 -14.68 -18.20
C ALA A 78 7.64 -14.78 -18.04
N ARG A 79 8.36 -13.65 -17.99
CA ARG A 79 9.81 -13.61 -17.75
C ARG A 79 10.19 -14.18 -16.39
N CYS A 80 9.36 -14.01 -15.35
CA CYS A 80 9.60 -14.68 -14.06
C CYS A 80 9.65 -16.20 -14.23
N ARG A 81 8.69 -16.80 -14.94
CA ARG A 81 8.69 -18.24 -15.22
C ARG A 81 9.92 -18.67 -16.01
N ASP A 82 10.24 -17.94 -17.09
CA ASP A 82 11.38 -18.27 -17.96
C ASP A 82 12.72 -18.17 -17.23
N ALA A 83 12.83 -17.28 -16.23
CA ALA A 83 14.00 -17.12 -15.38
C ALA A 83 14.09 -18.15 -14.23
N GLY A 84 13.10 -19.05 -14.09
CA GLY A 84 13.06 -20.07 -13.05
C GLY A 84 12.62 -19.55 -11.67
N VAL A 85 11.93 -18.41 -11.62
CA VAL A 85 11.27 -17.94 -10.39
C VAL A 85 10.22 -18.97 -9.96
N THR A 86 10.16 -19.27 -8.68
CA THR A 86 9.23 -20.28 -8.13
C THR A 86 8.07 -19.67 -7.37
N LYS A 87 8.17 -18.39 -6.93
CA LYS A 87 7.14 -17.74 -6.11
C LYS A 87 6.93 -16.27 -6.49
N LEU A 88 5.66 -15.86 -6.53
CA LEU A 88 5.22 -14.47 -6.69
C LEU A 88 4.43 -14.01 -5.48
N VAL A 89 4.74 -12.82 -4.97
CA VAL A 89 3.94 -12.12 -3.95
C VAL A 89 3.40 -10.84 -4.56
N ALA A 90 2.10 -10.77 -4.80
CA ALA A 90 1.44 -9.65 -5.44
C ALA A 90 0.91 -8.65 -4.38
N LEU A 91 1.21 -7.38 -4.56
CA LEU A 91 0.55 -6.29 -3.82
C LEU A 91 -0.72 -5.90 -4.57
N SER A 92 -1.84 -6.39 -4.06
CA SER A 92 -3.20 -6.09 -4.51
C SER A 92 -3.85 -5.01 -3.63
N ALA A 93 -5.16 -5.02 -3.47
CA ALA A 93 -5.91 -4.13 -2.59
C ALA A 93 -7.18 -4.82 -2.08
N ILE A 94 -7.68 -4.40 -0.93
CA ILE A 94 -8.90 -4.95 -0.33
C ILE A 94 -10.11 -4.82 -1.25
N ASN A 95 -10.17 -3.76 -2.04
CA ASN A 95 -11.23 -3.43 -2.98
C ASN A 95 -10.92 -3.86 -4.43
N ALA A 96 -10.02 -4.83 -4.63
CA ALA A 96 -9.64 -5.27 -5.98
C ALA A 96 -10.81 -5.87 -6.79
N ASP A 97 -11.81 -6.42 -6.11
CA ASP A 97 -13.01 -7.00 -6.71
C ASP A 97 -14.18 -6.02 -6.83
N ASP A 98 -14.05 -4.80 -6.31
CA ASP A 98 -15.09 -3.79 -6.40
C ASP A 98 -15.24 -3.23 -7.83
N ASP A 99 -16.36 -2.55 -8.07
CA ASP A 99 -16.55 -1.79 -9.30
C ASP A 99 -15.45 -0.70 -9.45
N PHE A 100 -14.95 -0.52 -10.67
CA PHE A 100 -13.86 0.43 -10.93
C PHE A 100 -14.20 1.88 -10.58
N SER A 101 -15.50 2.23 -10.60
CA SER A 101 -15.97 3.55 -10.14
C SER A 101 -15.73 3.81 -8.65
N ARG A 102 -15.34 2.79 -7.87
CA ARG A 102 -15.00 2.86 -6.45
C ARG A 102 -13.53 2.56 -6.16
N GLN A 103 -12.70 2.52 -7.20
CA GLN A 103 -11.25 2.26 -7.09
C GLN A 103 -10.43 3.51 -7.51
N PRO A 104 -10.26 4.53 -6.64
CA PRO A 104 -9.52 5.74 -6.99
C PRO A 104 -8.06 5.47 -7.38
N SER A 105 -7.43 4.45 -6.81
CA SER A 105 -6.06 4.06 -7.14
C SER A 105 -5.92 3.63 -8.61
N ARG A 106 -6.96 2.99 -9.16
CA ARG A 106 -6.99 2.55 -10.55
C ARG A 106 -6.95 3.72 -11.55
N VAL A 107 -7.62 4.82 -11.24
CA VAL A 107 -7.57 6.05 -12.06
C VAL A 107 -6.14 6.61 -12.11
N ARG A 108 -5.34 6.34 -11.08
CA ARG A 108 -3.93 6.72 -10.98
C ARG A 108 -2.96 5.71 -11.61
N GLY A 109 -3.47 4.70 -12.27
CA GLY A 109 -2.68 3.70 -12.98
C GLY A 109 -2.40 2.41 -12.20
N ASP A 110 -2.89 2.27 -10.94
CA ASP A 110 -2.73 1.02 -10.22
C ASP A 110 -3.53 -0.11 -10.89
N ARG A 111 -2.95 -1.30 -10.94
CA ARG A 111 -3.50 -2.50 -11.56
C ARG A 111 -3.55 -3.66 -10.55
N ASN A 112 -4.13 -3.37 -9.38
CA ASN A 112 -4.12 -4.27 -8.22
C ASN A 112 -4.79 -5.62 -8.52
N LYS A 113 -5.94 -5.60 -9.20
CA LYS A 113 -6.66 -6.81 -9.61
C LYS A 113 -5.87 -7.60 -10.65
N GLU A 114 -5.34 -6.93 -11.64
CA GLU A 114 -4.63 -7.55 -12.75
C GLU A 114 -3.33 -8.21 -12.29
N VAL A 115 -2.53 -7.54 -11.45
CA VAL A 115 -1.29 -8.14 -10.93
C VAL A 115 -1.58 -9.37 -10.06
N GLU A 116 -2.67 -9.35 -9.30
CA GLU A 116 -3.13 -10.51 -8.54
C GLU A 116 -3.55 -11.64 -9.47
N GLN A 117 -4.40 -11.37 -10.46
CA GLN A 117 -4.88 -12.39 -11.41
C GLN A 117 -3.73 -13.02 -12.19
N LEU A 118 -2.75 -12.22 -12.61
CA LEU A 118 -1.55 -12.72 -13.29
C LEU A 118 -0.70 -13.59 -12.36
N ALA A 119 -0.54 -13.23 -11.10
CA ALA A 119 0.16 -14.08 -10.13
C ALA A 119 -0.58 -15.40 -9.90
N VAL A 120 -1.90 -15.37 -9.69
CA VAL A 120 -2.75 -16.56 -9.49
C VAL A 120 -2.71 -17.49 -10.68
N SER A 121 -2.76 -16.94 -11.90
CA SER A 121 -2.77 -17.74 -13.15
C SER A 121 -1.38 -18.11 -13.68
N SER A 122 -0.32 -17.70 -12.97
CA SER A 122 1.06 -17.86 -13.45
C SER A 122 1.55 -19.32 -13.54
N GLY A 123 0.94 -20.24 -12.78
CA GLY A 123 1.45 -21.60 -12.57
C GLY A 123 2.58 -21.68 -11.55
N LEU A 124 2.99 -20.55 -10.94
CA LEU A 124 3.98 -20.48 -9.85
C LEU A 124 3.29 -20.52 -8.47
N ALA A 125 4.04 -20.77 -7.41
CA ALA A 125 3.53 -20.47 -6.07
C ALA A 125 3.22 -18.98 -5.96
N TRP A 126 2.08 -18.63 -5.36
CA TRP A 126 1.66 -17.24 -5.27
C TRP A 126 1.03 -16.89 -3.93
N VAL A 127 1.16 -15.61 -3.56
CA VAL A 127 0.44 -14.98 -2.44
C VAL A 127 -0.06 -13.64 -2.93
N SER A 128 -1.30 -13.27 -2.60
CA SER A 128 -1.82 -11.93 -2.83
C SER A 128 -2.06 -11.21 -1.51
N LEU A 129 -1.47 -10.05 -1.36
CA LEU A 129 -1.69 -9.17 -0.22
C LEU A 129 -2.75 -8.13 -0.60
N ARG A 130 -3.85 -8.10 0.15
CA ARG A 130 -4.99 -7.19 -0.07
C ARG A 130 -5.10 -6.17 1.07
N PRO A 131 -4.21 -5.17 1.15
CA PRO A 131 -4.27 -4.16 2.19
C PRO A 131 -5.46 -3.21 2.01
N THR A 132 -5.95 -2.69 3.14
CA THR A 132 -6.82 -1.51 3.20
C THR A 132 -6.01 -0.24 2.93
N VAL A 133 -6.63 0.92 3.18
CA VAL A 133 -5.96 2.22 3.04
C VAL A 133 -4.71 2.28 3.91
N PHE A 134 -3.59 2.69 3.32
CA PHE A 134 -2.33 2.85 4.04
C PHE A 134 -2.40 4.04 4.99
N ALA A 135 -1.81 3.92 6.17
CA ALA A 135 -1.71 5.02 7.13
C ALA A 135 -1.01 6.25 6.51
N THR A 136 -0.01 6.03 5.65
CA THR A 136 0.69 7.09 4.91
C THR A 136 -0.24 7.93 4.02
N ASN A 137 -1.37 7.38 3.53
CA ASN A 137 -2.30 8.14 2.70
C ASN A 137 -2.95 9.29 3.47
N PHE A 138 -3.18 9.15 4.77
CA PHE A 138 -3.73 10.21 5.62
C PHE A 138 -2.75 11.38 5.79
N ALA A 139 -1.45 11.10 5.86
CA ALA A 139 -0.46 12.16 5.80
C ALA A 139 -0.53 12.91 4.45
N GLY A 140 -0.57 12.19 3.33
CA GLY A 140 -0.69 12.79 2.00
C GLY A 140 -1.94 13.66 1.83
N MET A 141 -3.07 13.27 2.43
CA MET A 141 -4.34 13.99 2.30
C MET A 141 -4.46 15.19 3.25
N TRP A 142 -3.93 15.08 4.46
CA TRP A 142 -4.26 16.02 5.56
C TRP A 142 -3.09 16.85 6.05
N SER A 143 -1.83 16.48 5.82
CA SER A 143 -0.66 17.20 6.34
C SER A 143 -0.65 18.67 5.99
N ALA A 144 -0.98 19.03 4.74
CA ALA A 144 -0.99 20.43 4.33
C ALA A 144 -2.05 21.25 5.10
N GLN A 145 -3.22 20.67 5.35
CA GLN A 145 -4.27 21.34 6.13
C GLN A 145 -3.86 21.46 7.60
N ILE A 146 -3.31 20.38 8.19
CA ILE A 146 -2.85 20.34 9.58
C ILE A 146 -1.73 21.34 9.82
N ARG A 147 -0.77 21.47 8.90
CA ARG A 147 0.27 22.50 8.99
C ARG A 147 -0.27 23.93 8.88
N GLY A 148 -1.36 24.10 8.14
CA GLY A 148 -2.03 25.39 7.95
C GLY A 148 -2.98 25.82 9.07
N GLY A 149 -3.38 24.90 9.96
CA GLY A 149 -4.35 25.18 11.03
C GLY A 149 -4.82 23.92 11.77
N ASP A 150 -5.83 24.09 12.64
CA ASP A 150 -6.36 22.98 13.44
C ASP A 150 -7.62 22.34 12.85
N VAL A 151 -7.99 22.71 11.61
CA VAL A 151 -9.16 22.19 10.93
C VAL A 151 -8.77 21.40 9.69
N VAL A 152 -9.25 20.16 9.61
CA VAL A 152 -9.16 19.31 8.43
C VAL A 152 -10.54 19.24 7.78
N ALA A 153 -10.69 19.81 6.59
CA ALA A 153 -11.93 19.81 5.84
C ALA A 153 -11.97 18.62 4.86
N GLY A 154 -13.04 17.84 4.92
CA GLY A 154 -13.25 16.70 4.03
C GLY A 154 -14.72 16.24 4.00
N PRO A 155 -15.05 15.26 3.14
CA PRO A 155 -16.41 14.73 3.05
C PRO A 155 -16.64 13.68 4.13
N TYR A 156 -17.89 13.45 4.49
CA TYR A 156 -18.32 12.29 5.27
C TYR A 156 -17.50 12.07 6.57
N ALA A 157 -17.75 12.89 7.57
CA ALA A 157 -17.10 12.80 8.88
C ALA A 157 -17.22 11.41 9.52
N ALA A 158 -18.36 10.73 9.28
CA ALA A 158 -18.65 9.39 9.78
C ALA A 158 -18.13 8.24 8.92
N ALA A 159 -17.64 8.50 7.69
CA ALA A 159 -17.02 7.46 6.88
C ALA A 159 -15.80 6.89 7.60
N SER A 160 -15.65 5.56 7.58
CA SER A 160 -14.66 4.87 8.37
C SER A 160 -13.58 4.18 7.54
N ALA A 161 -12.42 3.99 8.13
CA ALA A 161 -11.30 3.25 7.57
C ALA A 161 -10.58 2.48 8.66
N ALA A 162 -9.91 1.39 8.28
CA ALA A 162 -8.99 0.65 9.15
C ALA A 162 -7.55 0.81 8.62
N PRO A 163 -6.87 1.96 8.90
CA PRO A 163 -5.57 2.26 8.33
C PRO A 163 -4.52 1.24 8.71
N ILE A 164 -3.83 0.69 7.72
CA ILE A 164 -2.73 -0.24 7.96
C ILE A 164 -1.37 0.48 7.83
N ALA A 165 -0.44 0.17 8.72
CA ALA A 165 0.93 0.65 8.63
C ALA A 165 1.65 -0.01 7.45
N ASP A 166 2.39 0.78 6.67
CA ASP A 166 3.17 0.28 5.52
C ASP A 166 4.20 -0.78 5.96
N SER A 167 4.74 -0.65 7.16
CA SER A 167 5.66 -1.62 7.77
C SER A 167 5.00 -2.98 8.05
N ASP A 168 3.72 -3.02 8.44
CA ASP A 168 3.02 -4.29 8.66
C ASP A 168 2.78 -5.02 7.33
N ILE A 169 2.43 -4.29 6.26
CA ILE A 169 2.33 -4.86 4.91
C ILE A 169 3.69 -5.44 4.49
N SER A 170 4.77 -4.72 4.74
CA SER A 170 6.12 -5.15 4.39
C SER A 170 6.56 -6.39 5.16
N ALA A 171 6.26 -6.46 6.46
CA ALA A 171 6.58 -7.61 7.29
C ALA A 171 5.80 -8.87 6.85
N VAL A 172 4.51 -8.73 6.52
CA VAL A 172 3.72 -9.84 5.95
C VAL A 172 4.25 -10.24 4.57
N ALA A 173 4.63 -9.28 3.72
CA ALA A 173 5.25 -9.56 2.42
C ALA A 173 6.58 -10.32 2.58
N ALA A 174 7.42 -9.94 3.56
CA ALA A 174 8.66 -10.64 3.87
C ALA A 174 8.38 -12.08 4.30
N ARG A 175 7.41 -12.31 5.19
CA ARG A 175 6.99 -13.66 5.60
C ARG A 175 6.55 -14.49 4.40
N ALA A 176 5.71 -13.93 3.53
CA ALA A 176 5.22 -14.60 2.32
C ALA A 176 6.35 -14.95 1.34
N LEU A 177 7.39 -14.11 1.22
CA LEU A 177 8.54 -14.35 0.35
C LEU A 177 9.49 -15.39 0.94
N LEU A 178 9.68 -15.40 2.26
CA LEU A 178 10.66 -16.24 2.96
C LEU A 178 10.15 -17.64 3.30
N THR A 179 8.82 -17.84 3.43
CA THR A 179 8.19 -19.11 3.82
C THR A 179 7.10 -19.50 2.83
N ASP A 180 6.63 -20.77 2.90
CA ASP A 180 5.54 -21.27 2.05
C ASP A 180 4.18 -21.33 2.78
N GLU A 181 4.12 -20.88 4.03
CA GLU A 181 2.91 -20.96 4.87
C GLU A 181 1.69 -20.22 4.28
N LEU A 182 1.92 -19.20 3.47
CA LEU A 182 0.88 -18.33 2.90
C LEU A 182 0.57 -18.62 1.43
N VAL A 183 1.22 -19.62 0.83
CA VAL A 183 1.05 -19.96 -0.60
C VAL A 183 -0.41 -20.27 -0.91
N GLY A 184 -0.91 -19.73 -2.03
CA GLY A 184 -2.27 -19.91 -2.51
C GLY A 184 -3.33 -19.04 -1.81
N GLN A 185 -2.91 -18.08 -1.00
CA GLN A 185 -3.84 -17.25 -0.22
C GLN A 185 -3.95 -15.82 -0.76
N GLN A 186 -5.17 -15.30 -0.72
CA GLN A 186 -5.49 -13.87 -0.82
C GLN A 186 -5.72 -13.35 0.60
N ILE A 187 -4.82 -12.50 1.08
CA ILE A 187 -4.75 -12.12 2.49
C ILE A 187 -5.24 -10.68 2.67
N PRO A 188 -6.43 -10.47 3.26
CA PRO A 188 -6.90 -9.14 3.59
C PRO A 188 -6.10 -8.58 4.77
N LEU A 189 -5.45 -7.45 4.59
CA LEU A 189 -4.61 -6.80 5.59
C LEU A 189 -5.22 -5.47 6.01
N THR A 190 -5.48 -5.31 7.32
CA THR A 190 -6.03 -4.09 7.90
C THR A 190 -5.20 -3.64 9.09
N GLY A 191 -5.35 -2.38 9.48
CA GLY A 191 -5.00 -1.96 10.83
C GLY A 191 -5.89 -2.67 11.87
N PRO A 192 -5.52 -2.58 13.16
CA PRO A 192 -6.20 -3.35 14.22
C PRO A 192 -7.59 -2.79 14.57
N GLN A 193 -7.93 -1.59 14.13
CA GLN A 193 -9.17 -0.89 14.46
C GLN A 193 -9.67 -0.05 13.28
N ALA A 194 -10.99 0.04 13.18
CA ALA A 194 -11.66 0.98 12.27
C ALA A 194 -11.97 2.29 13.02
N PHE A 195 -11.76 3.41 12.33
CA PHE A 195 -12.00 4.75 12.85
C PHE A 195 -12.73 5.59 11.80
N THR A 196 -13.63 6.46 12.24
CA THR A 196 -14.22 7.49 11.39
C THR A 196 -13.18 8.55 11.00
N ASN A 197 -13.44 9.31 9.93
CA ASN A 197 -12.57 10.42 9.54
C ASN A 197 -12.37 11.41 10.70
N SER A 198 -13.42 11.71 11.47
CA SER A 198 -13.34 12.56 12.65
C SER A 198 -12.43 11.99 13.73
N GLU A 199 -12.51 10.69 14.00
CA GLU A 199 -11.65 10.02 14.99
C GLU A 199 -10.20 9.98 14.54
N LEU A 200 -9.92 9.71 13.27
CA LEU A 200 -8.56 9.72 12.73
C LEU A 200 -7.89 11.09 12.89
N VAL A 201 -8.60 12.18 12.60
CA VAL A 201 -8.08 13.55 12.80
C VAL A 201 -7.85 13.83 14.28
N ARG A 202 -8.76 13.40 15.17
CA ARG A 202 -8.60 13.53 16.62
C ARG A 202 -7.39 12.74 17.15
N ILE A 203 -7.16 11.53 16.62
CA ILE A 203 -5.97 10.72 16.97
C ILE A 203 -4.69 11.45 16.55
N ILE A 204 -4.63 11.97 15.32
CA ILE A 204 -3.48 12.77 14.90
C ILE A 204 -3.28 13.95 15.86
N GLY A 205 -4.35 14.70 16.17
CA GLY A 205 -4.31 15.84 17.09
C GLY A 205 -3.77 15.48 18.47
N ALA A 206 -4.23 14.38 19.05
CA ALA A 206 -3.75 13.88 20.33
C ALA A 206 -2.24 13.57 20.30
N VAL A 207 -1.75 12.91 19.25
CA VAL A 207 -0.33 12.57 19.11
C VAL A 207 0.54 13.81 18.90
N VAL A 208 0.12 14.76 18.08
CA VAL A 208 0.90 15.99 17.82
C VAL A 208 0.66 17.09 18.85
N ASN A 209 -0.19 16.83 19.85
CA ASN A 209 -0.58 17.76 20.92
C ASN A 209 -1.23 19.06 20.38
N ARG A 210 -2.22 18.90 19.49
CA ARG A 210 -3.01 19.97 18.89
C ARG A 210 -4.50 19.65 18.91
N PRO A 211 -5.42 20.62 19.09
CA PRO A 211 -6.86 20.39 19.14
C PRO A 211 -7.48 20.24 17.74
N LEU A 212 -6.96 19.31 16.93
CA LEU A 212 -7.42 19.13 15.55
C LEU A 212 -8.89 18.70 15.48
N GLN A 213 -9.62 19.28 14.54
CA GLN A 213 -11.03 18.99 14.28
C GLN A 213 -11.25 18.65 12.82
N TYR A 214 -12.14 17.67 12.57
CA TYR A 214 -12.60 17.38 11.23
C TYR A 214 -13.86 18.21 10.94
N LEU A 215 -13.81 18.99 9.88
CA LEU A 215 -14.95 19.77 9.37
C LEU A 215 -15.53 19.06 8.15
N GLU A 216 -16.75 18.52 8.31
CA GLU A 216 -17.44 17.97 7.17
C GLU A 216 -17.86 19.06 6.18
N VAL A 217 -17.49 18.88 4.93
CA VAL A 217 -17.89 19.76 3.83
C VAL A 217 -18.60 18.95 2.74
N PRO A 218 -19.48 19.56 1.95
CA PRO A 218 -20.20 18.86 0.90
C PRO A 218 -19.28 18.11 -0.05
N ALA A 219 -19.63 16.88 -0.41
CA ALA A 219 -18.83 16.02 -1.28
C ALA A 219 -18.48 16.67 -2.64
N HIS A 220 -19.41 17.49 -3.20
CA HIS A 220 -19.15 18.22 -4.44
C HIS A 220 -18.00 19.23 -4.31
N SER A 221 -17.86 19.89 -3.14
CA SER A 221 -16.77 20.85 -2.87
C SER A 221 -15.40 20.13 -2.82
N VAL A 222 -15.37 18.93 -2.22
CA VAL A 222 -14.18 18.09 -2.19
C VAL A 222 -13.80 17.64 -3.60
N ARG A 223 -14.81 17.25 -4.40
CA ARG A 223 -14.59 16.88 -5.81
C ARG A 223 -13.96 18.04 -6.59
N GLN A 224 -14.50 19.26 -6.46
CA GLN A 224 -13.94 20.45 -7.13
C GLN A 224 -12.50 20.75 -6.66
N ARG A 225 -12.23 20.57 -5.38
CA ARG A 225 -10.88 20.74 -4.83
C ARG A 225 -9.88 19.77 -5.45
N PHE A 226 -10.22 18.49 -5.58
CA PHE A 226 -9.35 17.51 -6.23
C PHE A 226 -9.06 17.87 -7.69
N ILE A 227 -10.09 18.28 -8.44
CA ILE A 227 -9.94 18.73 -9.83
C ILE A 227 -9.03 19.97 -9.89
N GLY A 228 -9.20 20.93 -8.99
CA GLY A 228 -8.35 22.11 -8.89
C GLY A 228 -6.90 21.81 -8.52
N LEU A 229 -6.64 20.66 -7.87
CA LEU A 229 -5.30 20.15 -7.59
C LEU A 229 -4.72 19.30 -8.74
N GLY A 230 -5.41 19.21 -9.89
CA GLY A 230 -4.96 18.48 -11.06
C GLY A 230 -5.30 16.99 -11.09
N PHE A 231 -6.14 16.49 -10.17
CA PHE A 231 -6.61 15.11 -10.24
C PHE A 231 -7.71 14.97 -11.29
N PRO A 232 -7.78 13.83 -12.00
CA PRO A 232 -8.90 13.52 -12.89
C PRO A 232 -10.25 13.55 -12.16
N ALA A 233 -11.31 13.97 -12.85
CA ALA A 233 -12.66 14.01 -12.27
C ALA A 233 -13.14 12.62 -11.82
N GLU A 234 -12.73 11.58 -12.53
CA GLU A 234 -13.00 10.18 -12.24
C GLU A 234 -12.34 9.74 -10.93
N PHE A 235 -11.12 10.21 -10.63
CA PHE A 235 -10.47 9.96 -9.35
C PHE A 235 -11.29 10.53 -8.19
N ALA A 236 -11.71 11.80 -8.32
CA ALA A 236 -12.49 12.46 -7.29
C ALA A 236 -13.85 11.77 -7.07
N ALA A 237 -14.51 11.34 -8.16
CA ALA A 237 -15.76 10.59 -8.10
C ALA A 237 -15.57 9.24 -7.41
N ALA A 238 -14.56 8.46 -7.80
CA ALA A 238 -14.26 7.16 -7.21
C ALA A 238 -13.88 7.26 -5.72
N TYR A 239 -13.13 8.29 -5.34
CA TYR A 239 -12.78 8.55 -3.93
C TYR A 239 -14.03 8.82 -3.09
N ILE A 240 -14.93 9.69 -3.55
CA ILE A 240 -16.19 9.99 -2.86
C ILE A 240 -17.07 8.74 -2.77
N ALA A 241 -17.21 7.97 -3.85
CA ALA A 241 -18.00 6.75 -3.87
C ALA A 241 -17.45 5.68 -2.90
N MET A 242 -16.15 5.50 -2.88
CA MET A 242 -15.47 4.58 -1.94
C MET A 242 -15.74 4.95 -0.48
N LEU A 243 -15.66 6.24 -0.12
CA LEU A 243 -15.94 6.68 1.25
C LEU A 243 -17.41 6.51 1.64
N ALA A 244 -18.33 6.75 0.71
CA ALA A 244 -19.77 6.65 0.97
C ALA A 244 -20.18 5.25 1.41
N GLU A 245 -19.48 4.19 0.96
CA GLU A 245 -19.80 2.80 1.34
C GLU A 245 -19.63 2.51 2.82
N THR A 246 -18.78 3.28 3.51
CA THR A 246 -18.50 3.06 4.93
C THR A 246 -19.32 3.95 5.86
N LEU A 247 -20.32 4.69 5.32
CA LEU A 247 -21.25 5.48 6.12
C LEU A 247 -22.21 4.61 6.92
N ASP A 248 -22.73 3.55 6.28
CA ASP A 248 -23.72 2.65 6.87
C ASP A 248 -23.09 1.42 7.55
N LYS A 249 -21.81 1.15 7.29
CA LYS A 249 -21.09 0.00 7.83
C LYS A 249 -19.67 0.41 8.23
N PRO A 250 -19.22 0.05 9.44
CA PRO A 250 -17.82 0.24 9.81
C PRO A 250 -16.89 -0.44 8.80
N ALA A 251 -15.70 0.15 8.59
CA ALA A 251 -14.68 -0.46 7.76
C ALA A 251 -14.32 -1.86 8.29
N PHE A 252 -14.09 -2.79 7.37
CA PHE A 252 -13.71 -4.16 7.68
C PHE A 252 -12.37 -4.20 8.43
N VAL A 253 -12.30 -5.01 9.49
CA VAL A 253 -11.10 -5.25 10.29
C VAL A 253 -10.84 -6.75 10.36
N THR A 254 -9.57 -7.14 10.18
CA THR A 254 -9.11 -8.53 10.29
C THR A 254 -7.92 -8.63 11.25
N GLN A 255 -7.64 -9.83 11.76
CA GLN A 255 -6.49 -10.13 12.61
C GLN A 255 -5.36 -10.82 11.84
N GLU A 256 -5.37 -10.78 10.50
CA GLU A 256 -4.39 -11.53 9.69
C GLU A 256 -2.94 -11.07 9.96
N VAL A 257 -2.69 -9.78 10.19
CA VAL A 257 -1.36 -9.29 10.57
C VAL A 257 -0.87 -9.99 11.85
N GLU A 258 -1.71 -10.04 12.89
CA GLU A 258 -1.35 -10.68 14.17
C GLU A 258 -1.14 -12.18 14.01
N LYS A 259 -2.02 -12.87 13.30
CA LYS A 259 -1.89 -14.31 13.05
C LYS A 259 -0.60 -14.66 12.31
N ILE A 260 -0.24 -13.87 11.30
CA ILE A 260 0.93 -14.15 10.45
C ILE A 260 2.23 -13.76 11.15
N LEU A 261 2.24 -12.62 11.85
CA LEU A 261 3.47 -12.06 12.43
C LEU A 261 3.69 -12.44 13.89
N GLY A 262 2.68 -13.01 14.59
CA GLY A 262 2.75 -13.32 16.01
C GLY A 262 2.83 -12.10 16.92
N ARG A 263 2.49 -10.92 16.42
CA ARG A 263 2.39 -9.66 17.15
C ARG A 263 1.19 -8.83 16.67
N PRO A 264 0.62 -7.98 17.51
CA PRO A 264 -0.45 -7.07 17.08
C PRO A 264 -0.03 -6.21 15.88
N ALA A 265 -1.00 -5.86 15.04
CA ALA A 265 -0.81 -4.85 14.01
C ALA A 265 -0.53 -3.48 14.65
N THR A 266 0.29 -2.67 13.99
CA THR A 266 0.62 -1.31 14.42
C THR A 266 -0.64 -0.45 14.47
N THR A 267 -0.91 0.19 15.62
CA THR A 267 -2.06 1.09 15.74
C THR A 267 -1.84 2.36 14.92
N PHE A 268 -2.93 3.01 14.51
CA PHE A 268 -2.81 4.29 13.80
C PHE A 268 -2.12 5.37 14.65
N ALA A 269 -2.35 5.37 15.98
CA ALA A 269 -1.68 6.27 16.90
C ALA A 269 -0.17 6.04 16.96
N ASP A 270 0.28 4.77 17.03
CA ASP A 270 1.71 4.42 17.02
C ASP A 270 2.36 4.80 15.68
N TRP A 271 1.65 4.54 14.57
CA TRP A 271 2.12 4.97 13.26
C TRP A 271 2.31 6.49 13.19
N VAL A 272 1.32 7.28 13.61
CA VAL A 272 1.41 8.75 13.68
C VAL A 272 2.56 9.18 14.58
N SER A 273 2.76 8.52 15.72
CA SER A 273 3.87 8.82 16.66
C SER A 273 5.23 8.68 16.00
N GLY A 274 5.44 7.62 15.21
CA GLY A 274 6.66 7.40 14.44
C GLY A 274 6.83 8.35 13.23
N HIS A 275 5.76 9.08 12.85
CA HIS A 275 5.72 9.94 11.65
C HIS A 275 5.25 11.37 11.95
N ARG A 276 5.45 11.86 13.19
CA ARG A 276 4.99 13.19 13.63
C ARG A 276 5.42 14.32 12.69
N ASP A 277 6.63 14.22 12.18
CA ASP A 277 7.22 15.19 11.26
C ASP A 277 6.38 15.44 10.00
N LEU A 278 5.62 14.43 9.54
CA LEU A 278 4.72 14.57 8.40
C LEU A 278 3.59 15.58 8.66
N PHE A 279 3.23 15.81 9.91
CA PHE A 279 2.12 16.68 10.31
C PHE A 279 2.56 18.00 10.93
N THR A 280 3.84 18.13 11.35
CA THR A 280 4.31 19.28 12.14
C THR A 280 5.32 20.17 11.42
N LYS A 281 5.93 19.72 10.34
CA LYS A 281 6.94 20.48 9.55
C LYS A 281 6.39 20.99 8.23
#